data_672dc9924993871c15d25b8a9d491331
#
_entry.id   672dc9924993871c15d25b8a9d491331
#
_cell.length_a   1.000
_cell.length_b   1.000
_cell.length_c   1.000
_cell.angle_alpha   90.00
_cell.angle_beta   90.00
_cell.angle_gamma   90.00
#
_symmetry.space_group_name_H-M   'P 1'
#
loop_
_entity.id
_entity.type
_entity.pdbx_description
1 polymer ?
#
loop_
_entity_poly.entity_id
_entity_poly.type
_entity_poly.pdbx_seq_one_letter_code
_entity_poly.pdbx_strand_id
1 'polypeptide(L)'
;TNIHEIENREFDVVVCAGAPEKKKIANRDPADDRKKIESLINHLRAIKCKTFILISTVDVFKEPIGVDESTLVDESGLHAYGLHRRLLEKFVEQYFPSYLIVRLPGLVGPGLRKNVIFDFLNNNNLHAIESRGVFQFYPMINLWYDIKIALQAGLSLVHLTAEPISVADVSLQGFGRPFTQTLENPPARYDMQTRHAQIFGSLGQYQYSARETIQAIRAYAQSEPMTKKNENGATS
;
A
#
# COMPACT_ATOMS: atom_id res chain seq x y z
N THR A 1 -13.17 11.42 12.49
CA THR A 1 -12.61 12.06 11.28
C THR A 1 -13.52 13.21 10.89
N ASN A 2 -12.95 14.40 10.70
CA ASN A 2 -13.69 15.62 10.38
C ASN A 2 -13.78 15.85 8.86
N ILE A 3 -13.99 14.76 8.09
CA ILE A 3 -13.95 14.86 6.63
C ILE A 3 -14.95 15.84 6.03
N HIS A 4 -16.10 16.06 6.69
CA HIS A 4 -17.09 17.05 6.29
C HIS A 4 -16.55 18.50 6.32
N GLU A 5 -15.47 18.77 7.06
CA GLU A 5 -14.85 20.11 7.12
C GLU A 5 -14.14 20.53 5.84
N ILE A 6 -13.89 19.58 4.90
CA ILE A 6 -13.28 19.90 3.61
C ILE A 6 -14.31 20.36 2.58
N GLU A 7 -15.60 20.10 2.79
CA GLU A 7 -16.66 20.39 1.83
C GLU A 7 -16.74 21.89 1.49
N ASN A 8 -17.01 22.17 0.22
CA ASN A 8 -17.10 23.53 -0.34
C ASN A 8 -15.82 24.37 -0.17
N ARG A 9 -14.68 23.71 0.06
CA ARG A 9 -13.37 24.36 0.14
C ARG A 9 -12.57 24.18 -1.13
N GLU A 10 -11.60 25.07 -1.32
CA GLU A 10 -10.66 25.06 -2.42
C GLU A 10 -9.23 24.87 -1.90
N PHE A 11 -8.42 24.03 -2.59
CA PHE A 11 -7.09 23.65 -2.19
C PHE A 11 -6.14 23.72 -3.39
N ASP A 12 -4.87 23.99 -3.16
CA ASP A 12 -3.86 23.81 -4.19
C ASP A 12 -3.59 22.32 -4.43
N VAL A 13 -3.39 21.55 -3.36
CA VAL A 13 -3.13 20.11 -3.42
C VAL A 13 -3.98 19.39 -2.38
N VAL A 14 -4.60 18.29 -2.81
CA VAL A 14 -5.29 17.34 -1.91
C VAL A 14 -4.59 15.99 -1.98
N VAL A 15 -4.22 15.42 -0.82
CA VAL A 15 -3.73 14.05 -0.72
C VAL A 15 -4.80 13.20 -0.04
N CYS A 16 -5.38 12.28 -0.78
CA CYS A 16 -6.39 11.35 -0.27
C CYS A 16 -5.77 10.00 0.08
N ALA A 17 -5.58 9.75 1.36
CA ALA A 17 -5.21 8.44 1.94
C ALA A 17 -6.33 7.89 2.85
N GLY A 18 -7.57 8.36 2.66
CA GLY A 18 -8.71 8.12 3.55
C GLY A 18 -9.49 6.83 3.31
N ALA A 19 -9.12 6.01 2.32
CA ALA A 19 -9.79 4.73 2.10
C ALA A 19 -9.54 3.76 3.28
N PRO A 20 -10.56 2.98 3.73
CA PRO A 20 -10.38 2.02 4.81
C PRO A 20 -9.26 1.01 4.52
N GLU A 21 -8.34 0.78 5.45
CA GLU A 21 -7.11 0.03 5.19
C GLU A 21 -7.17 -1.48 5.43
N LYS A 22 -8.23 -1.98 6.10
CA LYS A 22 -8.31 -3.37 6.59
C LYS A 22 -8.92 -4.29 5.53
N LYS A 23 -8.07 -4.82 4.62
CA LYS A 23 -8.47 -5.76 3.54
C LYS A 23 -9.36 -6.92 4.04
N LYS A 24 -9.00 -7.57 5.16
CA LYS A 24 -9.79 -8.67 5.73
C LYS A 24 -11.22 -8.23 6.10
N ILE A 25 -11.38 -7.03 6.64
CA ILE A 25 -12.70 -6.49 7.02
C ILE A 25 -13.49 -6.15 5.77
N ALA A 26 -12.91 -5.44 4.82
CA ALA A 26 -13.56 -5.08 3.55
C ALA A 26 -14.05 -6.31 2.78
N ASN A 27 -13.26 -7.40 2.75
CA ASN A 27 -13.66 -8.63 2.07
C ASN A 27 -14.70 -9.44 2.87
N ARG A 28 -14.75 -9.32 4.19
CA ARG A 28 -15.76 -9.95 5.04
C ARG A 28 -17.10 -9.23 4.98
N ASP A 29 -17.08 -7.90 4.89
CA ASP A 29 -18.26 -7.05 4.79
C ASP A 29 -18.12 -6.08 3.60
N PRO A 30 -18.37 -6.58 2.37
CA PRO A 30 -18.26 -5.77 1.16
C PRO A 30 -19.23 -4.60 1.11
N ALA A 31 -20.42 -4.74 1.68
CA ALA A 31 -21.44 -3.71 1.66
C ALA A 31 -21.04 -2.49 2.50
N ASP A 32 -20.52 -2.72 3.70
CA ASP A 32 -20.02 -1.65 4.58
C ASP A 32 -18.78 -0.96 4.00
N ASP A 33 -17.83 -1.72 3.44
CA ASP A 33 -16.66 -1.14 2.78
C ASP A 33 -17.05 -0.27 1.59
N ARG A 34 -17.99 -0.75 0.74
CA ARG A 34 -18.50 0.03 -0.38
C ARG A 34 -19.17 1.33 0.08
N LYS A 35 -20.03 1.26 1.08
CA LYS A 35 -20.69 2.43 1.67
C LYS A 35 -19.70 3.48 2.16
N LYS A 36 -18.60 3.04 2.80
CA LYS A 36 -17.53 3.93 3.26
C LYS A 36 -16.80 4.61 2.10
N ILE A 37 -16.52 3.89 1.03
CA ILE A 37 -15.92 4.46 -0.19
C ILE A 37 -16.88 5.44 -0.87
N GLU A 38 -18.15 5.11 -1.01
CA GLU A 38 -19.17 6.00 -1.58
C GLU A 38 -19.35 7.28 -0.73
N SER A 39 -19.32 7.15 0.59
CA SER A 39 -19.32 8.30 1.51
C SER A 39 -18.09 9.18 1.32
N LEU A 40 -16.89 8.58 1.20
CA LEU A 40 -15.67 9.33 0.90
C LEU A 40 -15.79 10.08 -0.44
N ILE A 41 -16.26 9.42 -1.49
CA ILE A 41 -16.46 10.03 -2.80
C ILE A 41 -17.42 11.23 -2.71
N ASN A 42 -18.49 11.13 -1.94
CA ASN A 42 -19.46 12.24 -1.79
C ASN A 42 -18.82 13.48 -1.16
N HIS A 43 -17.96 13.32 -0.13
CA HIS A 43 -17.20 14.43 0.42
C HIS A 43 -16.19 15.02 -0.58
N LEU A 44 -15.52 14.15 -1.34
CA LEU A 44 -14.54 14.57 -2.36
C LEU A 44 -15.18 15.30 -3.53
N ARG A 45 -16.44 15.03 -3.87
CA ARG A 45 -17.19 15.79 -4.89
C ARG A 45 -17.46 17.25 -4.50
N ALA A 46 -17.47 17.54 -3.20
CA ALA A 46 -17.76 18.87 -2.70
C ALA A 46 -16.52 19.77 -2.57
N ILE A 47 -15.34 19.32 -3.04
CA ILE A 47 -14.11 20.12 -2.99
C ILE A 47 -13.67 20.54 -4.39
N LYS A 48 -12.83 21.59 -4.44
CA LYS A 48 -12.04 21.97 -5.62
C LYS A 48 -10.56 21.88 -5.28
N CYS A 49 -9.74 21.43 -6.20
CA CYS A 49 -8.27 21.49 -6.04
C CYS A 49 -7.57 21.63 -7.40
N LYS A 50 -6.34 22.19 -7.37
CA LYS A 50 -5.51 22.28 -8.57
C LYS A 50 -4.90 20.92 -8.91
N THR A 51 -4.51 20.12 -7.90
CA THR A 51 -3.95 18.79 -8.07
C THR A 51 -4.50 17.84 -7.02
N PHE A 52 -4.99 16.67 -7.45
CA PHE A 52 -5.48 15.63 -6.57
C PHE A 52 -4.55 14.42 -6.56
N ILE A 53 -4.11 13.96 -5.39
CA ILE A 53 -3.24 12.80 -5.22
C ILE A 53 -4.03 11.72 -4.50
N LEU A 54 -4.22 10.56 -5.13
CA LEU A 54 -4.85 9.40 -4.51
C LEU A 54 -3.81 8.36 -4.12
N ILE A 55 -3.76 8.01 -2.85
CA ILE A 55 -3.01 6.83 -2.37
C ILE A 55 -3.88 5.59 -2.56
N SER A 56 -3.51 4.78 -3.54
CA SER A 56 -4.17 3.55 -3.94
C SER A 56 -3.30 2.32 -3.57
N THR A 57 -3.62 1.17 -4.11
CA THR A 57 -3.05 -0.11 -3.70
C THR A 57 -2.78 -1.05 -4.88
N VAL A 58 -1.76 -1.91 -4.74
CA VAL A 58 -1.53 -3.06 -5.62
C VAL A 58 -2.73 -4.02 -5.69
N ASP A 59 -3.57 -4.04 -4.68
CA ASP A 59 -4.72 -4.95 -4.57
C ASP A 59 -5.87 -4.62 -5.54
N VAL A 60 -5.72 -3.61 -6.41
CA VAL A 60 -6.59 -3.42 -7.59
C VAL A 60 -6.34 -4.49 -8.66
N PHE A 61 -5.24 -5.22 -8.56
CA PHE A 61 -4.95 -6.39 -9.39
C PHE A 61 -5.32 -7.67 -8.64
N LYS A 62 -6.02 -8.59 -9.32
CA LYS A 62 -6.38 -9.89 -8.77
C LYS A 62 -5.14 -10.77 -8.57
N GLU A 63 -4.26 -10.76 -9.55
CA GLU A 63 -2.97 -11.45 -9.58
C GLU A 63 -1.86 -10.43 -9.89
N PRO A 64 -1.27 -9.79 -8.87
CA PRO A 64 -0.29 -8.74 -9.05
C PRO A 64 1.11 -9.30 -9.35
N ILE A 65 1.25 -10.04 -10.46
CA ILE A 65 2.50 -10.66 -10.87
C ILE A 65 2.91 -10.12 -12.24
N GLY A 66 4.02 -9.41 -12.31
CA GLY A 66 4.53 -8.78 -13.54
C GLY A 66 3.63 -7.66 -14.06
N VAL A 67 2.85 -7.01 -13.18
CA VAL A 67 1.92 -5.93 -13.54
C VAL A 67 2.60 -4.57 -13.42
N ASP A 68 2.38 -3.70 -14.39
CA ASP A 68 2.87 -2.32 -14.42
C ASP A 68 1.73 -1.32 -14.71
N GLU A 69 2.05 -0.03 -14.90
CA GLU A 69 1.05 1.01 -15.16
C GLU A 69 0.29 0.82 -16.48
N SER A 70 0.80 0.03 -17.42
CA SER A 70 0.10 -0.29 -18.68
C SER A 70 -0.85 -1.49 -18.54
N THR A 71 -0.77 -2.23 -17.44
CA THR A 71 -1.62 -3.39 -17.21
C THR A 71 -3.05 -2.97 -16.92
N LEU A 72 -4.00 -3.43 -17.73
CA LEU A 72 -5.42 -3.18 -17.52
C LEU A 72 -5.89 -3.89 -16.26
N VAL A 73 -6.64 -3.16 -15.43
CA VAL A 73 -7.28 -3.75 -14.24
C VAL A 73 -8.51 -4.53 -14.66
N ASP A 74 -8.46 -5.85 -14.52
CA ASP A 74 -9.63 -6.72 -14.66
C ASP A 74 -10.42 -6.73 -13.33
N GLU A 75 -11.62 -6.14 -13.37
CA GLU A 75 -12.52 -6.09 -12.22
C GLU A 75 -13.33 -7.39 -12.03
N SER A 76 -13.30 -8.29 -13.04
CA SER A 76 -14.05 -9.54 -12.99
C SER A 76 -13.47 -10.48 -11.94
N GLY A 77 -14.29 -10.80 -10.92
CA GLY A 77 -13.88 -11.65 -9.82
C GLY A 77 -12.83 -11.04 -8.88
N LEU A 78 -12.60 -9.73 -8.97
CA LEU A 78 -11.77 -9.02 -8.01
C LEU A 78 -12.44 -9.00 -6.63
N HIS A 79 -11.65 -9.21 -5.58
CA HIS A 79 -12.17 -9.16 -4.21
C HIS A 79 -12.64 -7.73 -3.84
N ALA A 80 -13.58 -7.63 -2.91
CA ALA A 80 -14.27 -6.37 -2.58
C ALA A 80 -13.30 -5.22 -2.24
N TYR A 81 -12.23 -5.49 -1.49
CA TYR A 81 -11.23 -4.48 -1.15
C TYR A 81 -10.62 -3.84 -2.40
N GLY A 82 -10.15 -4.64 -3.36
CA GLY A 82 -9.55 -4.13 -4.61
C GLY A 82 -10.58 -3.42 -5.49
N LEU A 83 -11.78 -4.03 -5.64
CA LEU A 83 -12.86 -3.48 -6.44
C LEU A 83 -13.28 -2.07 -5.98
N HIS A 84 -13.42 -1.87 -4.68
CA HIS A 84 -13.85 -0.56 -4.15
C HIS A 84 -12.72 0.49 -4.22
N ARG A 85 -11.44 0.09 -4.16
CA ARG A 85 -10.31 1.01 -4.41
C ARG A 85 -10.25 1.39 -5.89
N ARG A 86 -10.52 0.44 -6.79
CA ARG A 86 -10.63 0.75 -8.23
C ARG A 86 -11.82 1.68 -8.52
N LEU A 87 -12.94 1.53 -7.82
CA LEU A 87 -14.06 2.49 -7.91
C LEU A 87 -13.60 3.91 -7.54
N LEU A 88 -12.80 4.06 -6.49
CA LEU A 88 -12.27 5.37 -6.09
C LEU A 88 -11.26 5.91 -7.12
N GLU A 89 -10.40 5.07 -7.70
CA GLU A 89 -9.51 5.46 -8.80
C GLU A 89 -10.32 6.02 -9.99
N LYS A 90 -11.34 5.28 -10.46
CA LYS A 90 -12.21 5.72 -11.56
C LYS A 90 -12.89 7.06 -11.28
N PHE A 91 -13.35 7.26 -10.04
CA PHE A 91 -13.93 8.53 -9.66
C PHE A 91 -12.90 9.67 -9.80
N VAL A 92 -11.65 9.47 -9.33
CA VAL A 92 -10.59 10.47 -9.43
C VAL A 92 -10.24 10.76 -10.90
N GLU A 93 -10.10 9.72 -11.73
CA GLU A 93 -9.83 9.82 -13.16
C GLU A 93 -10.89 10.65 -13.91
N GLN A 94 -12.15 10.54 -13.50
CA GLN A 94 -13.28 11.20 -14.17
C GLN A 94 -13.56 12.61 -13.63
N TYR A 95 -13.26 12.85 -12.37
CA TYR A 95 -13.72 14.06 -11.67
C TYR A 95 -12.66 15.16 -11.58
N PHE A 96 -11.40 14.81 -11.39
CA PHE A 96 -10.33 15.80 -11.22
C PHE A 96 -9.53 15.96 -12.53
N PRO A 97 -9.42 17.20 -13.07
CA PRO A 97 -8.70 17.42 -14.33
C PRO A 97 -7.17 17.24 -14.19
N SER A 98 -6.61 17.40 -13.00
CA SER A 98 -5.22 17.16 -12.68
C SER A 98 -5.12 16.25 -11.46
N TYR A 99 -4.59 15.06 -11.66
CA TYR A 99 -4.49 14.05 -10.60
C TYR A 99 -3.24 13.19 -10.74
N LEU A 100 -2.86 12.56 -9.65
CA LEU A 100 -1.89 11.47 -9.60
C LEU A 100 -2.46 10.33 -8.75
N ILE A 101 -2.60 9.15 -9.32
CA ILE A 101 -2.92 7.91 -8.61
C ILE A 101 -1.61 7.20 -8.29
N VAL A 102 -1.37 6.93 -7.00
CA VAL A 102 -0.18 6.26 -6.49
C VAL A 102 -0.58 4.87 -5.98
N ARG A 103 -0.25 3.82 -6.72
CA ARG A 103 -0.46 2.44 -6.25
C ARG A 103 0.74 1.98 -5.45
N LEU A 104 0.47 1.52 -4.24
CA LEU A 104 1.47 1.08 -3.27
C LEU A 104 1.35 -0.43 -2.99
N PRO A 105 2.45 -1.14 -2.81
CA PRO A 105 2.49 -2.49 -2.26
C PRO A 105 2.42 -2.47 -0.73
N GLY A 106 2.95 -3.48 -0.05
CA GLY A 106 3.25 -3.40 1.38
C GLY A 106 4.21 -2.25 1.69
N LEU A 107 4.18 -1.77 2.93
CA LEU A 107 5.00 -0.64 3.36
C LEU A 107 5.95 -1.05 4.49
N VAL A 108 7.08 -0.35 4.60
CA VAL A 108 7.95 -0.39 5.78
C VAL A 108 8.35 1.01 6.20
N GLY A 109 8.31 1.30 7.51
CA GLY A 109 8.75 2.57 8.08
C GLY A 109 8.05 2.91 9.39
N PRO A 110 8.34 4.11 9.95
CA PRO A 110 7.81 4.55 11.23
C PRO A 110 6.28 4.51 11.30
N GLY A 111 5.77 4.04 12.44
CA GLY A 111 4.33 3.97 12.69
C GLY A 111 3.60 2.83 11.97
N LEU A 112 4.31 1.86 11.39
CA LEU A 112 3.70 0.67 10.78
C LEU A 112 2.89 -0.10 11.81
N ARG A 113 1.63 -0.47 11.49
CA ARG A 113 0.70 -1.13 12.42
C ARG A 113 0.21 -2.49 11.95
N LYS A 114 0.63 -2.94 10.79
CA LYS A 114 0.20 -4.20 10.17
C LYS A 114 1.23 -4.67 9.16
N ASN A 115 1.13 -5.87 8.72
CA ASN A 115 1.89 -6.72 7.81
C ASN A 115 2.95 -7.56 8.53
N VAL A 116 3.61 -8.44 7.76
CA VAL A 116 4.56 -9.42 8.31
C VAL A 116 5.75 -8.78 9.04
N ILE A 117 6.18 -7.58 8.65
CA ILE A 117 7.28 -6.85 9.31
C ILE A 117 6.85 -6.41 10.71
N PHE A 118 5.64 -5.84 10.83
CA PHE A 118 5.04 -5.50 12.13
C PHE A 118 4.85 -6.74 13.01
N ASP A 119 4.38 -7.84 12.40
CA ASP A 119 4.13 -9.08 13.13
C ASP A 119 5.44 -9.69 13.65
N PHE A 120 6.54 -9.65 12.87
CA PHE A 120 7.86 -10.09 13.35
C PHE A 120 8.39 -9.22 14.47
N LEU A 121 8.27 -7.89 14.41
CA LEU A 121 8.72 -6.99 15.46
C LEU A 121 7.97 -7.27 16.78
N ASN A 122 6.66 -7.49 16.70
CA ASN A 122 5.79 -7.59 17.87
C ASN A 122 5.49 -9.03 18.32
N ASN A 123 6.10 -10.04 17.69
CA ASN A 123 5.77 -11.46 17.90
C ASN A 123 4.25 -11.73 17.79
N ASN A 124 3.59 -11.10 16.79
CA ASN A 124 2.16 -11.13 16.61
C ASN A 124 1.76 -12.14 15.53
N ASN A 125 0.80 -13.03 15.82
CA ASN A 125 0.22 -13.98 14.86
C ASN A 125 1.23 -14.79 14.02
N LEU A 126 2.44 -15.06 14.53
CA LEU A 126 3.50 -15.75 13.78
C LEU A 126 3.04 -17.10 13.22
N HIS A 127 2.13 -17.80 13.94
CA HIS A 127 1.55 -19.07 13.53
C HIS A 127 0.72 -18.98 12.23
N ALA A 128 0.30 -17.80 11.82
CA ALA A 128 -0.49 -17.56 10.60
C ALA A 128 0.36 -17.03 9.43
N ILE A 129 1.69 -16.98 9.58
CA ILE A 129 2.60 -16.45 8.57
C ILE A 129 3.19 -17.60 7.74
N GLU A 130 3.15 -17.46 6.41
CA GLU A 130 3.73 -18.39 5.44
C GLU A 130 5.11 -17.90 5.00
N SER A 131 6.18 -18.67 5.26
CA SER A 131 7.57 -18.28 5.00
C SER A 131 7.90 -18.15 3.50
N ARG A 132 7.22 -18.93 2.64
CA ARG A 132 7.41 -18.93 1.18
C ARG A 132 6.69 -17.79 0.48
N GLY A 133 5.84 -17.04 1.21
CA GLY A 133 5.16 -15.87 0.66
C GLY A 133 6.17 -14.84 0.15
N VAL A 134 5.88 -14.24 -1.01
CA VAL A 134 6.73 -13.22 -1.63
C VAL A 134 5.97 -11.92 -1.70
N PHE A 135 6.52 -10.88 -1.11
CA PHE A 135 5.89 -9.57 -1.00
C PHE A 135 6.87 -8.46 -1.37
N GLN A 136 6.34 -7.27 -1.55
CA GLN A 136 7.10 -6.05 -1.79
C GLN A 136 6.83 -5.10 -0.64
N PHE A 137 7.88 -4.41 -0.17
CA PHE A 137 7.78 -3.48 0.97
C PHE A 137 8.44 -2.15 0.60
N TYR A 138 7.63 -1.20 0.22
CA TYR A 138 8.08 0.12 -0.15
C TYR A 138 8.50 0.93 1.11
N PRO A 139 9.68 1.58 1.13
CA PRO A 139 10.14 2.42 2.24
C PRO A 139 9.33 3.72 2.31
N MET A 140 8.31 3.78 3.18
CA MET A 140 7.35 4.90 3.20
C MET A 140 7.95 6.24 3.63
N ILE A 141 9.16 6.24 4.17
CA ILE A 141 9.91 7.47 4.48
C ILE A 141 10.18 8.32 3.22
N ASN A 142 10.24 7.68 2.05
CA ASN A 142 10.51 8.34 0.78
C ASN A 142 9.22 8.78 0.05
N LEU A 143 8.04 8.39 0.55
CA LEU A 143 6.77 8.50 -0.18
C LEU A 143 6.50 9.92 -0.71
N TRP A 144 6.66 10.93 0.12
CA TRP A 144 6.40 12.30 -0.31
C TRP A 144 7.42 12.82 -1.33
N TYR A 145 8.67 12.40 -1.21
CA TYR A 145 9.71 12.75 -2.17
C TYR A 145 9.42 12.13 -3.54
N ASP A 146 9.10 10.85 -3.57
CA ASP A 146 8.80 10.13 -4.82
C ASP A 146 7.50 10.62 -5.47
N ILE A 147 6.48 10.97 -4.69
CA ILE A 147 5.26 11.64 -5.20
C ILE A 147 5.62 12.95 -5.91
N LYS A 148 6.51 13.76 -5.34
CA LYS A 148 6.94 15.02 -6.00
C LYS A 148 7.65 14.76 -7.33
N ILE A 149 8.50 13.74 -7.41
CA ILE A 149 9.16 13.34 -8.67
C ILE A 149 8.11 12.94 -9.71
N ALA A 150 7.15 12.10 -9.34
CA ALA A 150 6.08 11.66 -10.25
C ALA A 150 5.23 12.85 -10.76
N LEU A 151 4.89 13.81 -9.90
CA LEU A 151 4.19 15.04 -10.28
C LEU A 151 5.02 15.90 -11.23
N GLN A 152 6.30 16.09 -10.96
CA GLN A 152 7.22 16.85 -11.82
C GLN A 152 7.39 16.20 -13.20
N ALA A 153 7.32 14.87 -13.27
CA ALA A 153 7.32 14.11 -14.51
C ALA A 153 5.97 14.13 -15.26
N GLY A 154 4.93 14.79 -14.71
CA GLY A 154 3.62 14.90 -15.33
C GLY A 154 2.83 13.58 -15.36
N LEU A 155 3.11 12.66 -14.45
CA LEU A 155 2.42 11.38 -14.39
C LEU A 155 1.02 11.52 -13.78
N SER A 156 0.06 10.77 -14.31
CA SER A 156 -1.29 10.61 -13.74
C SER A 156 -1.47 9.30 -12.97
N LEU A 157 -0.61 8.31 -13.23
CA LEU A 157 -0.56 7.02 -12.54
C LEU A 157 0.90 6.62 -12.32
N VAL A 158 1.22 6.14 -11.13
CA VAL A 158 2.53 5.59 -10.80
C VAL A 158 2.41 4.41 -9.84
N HIS A 159 3.21 3.37 -10.08
CA HIS A 159 3.45 2.31 -9.12
C HIS A 159 4.73 2.65 -8.35
N LEU A 160 4.62 2.97 -7.07
CA LEU A 160 5.79 3.09 -6.20
C LEU A 160 6.06 1.74 -5.55
N THR A 161 7.14 1.10 -5.94
CA THR A 161 7.37 -0.31 -5.66
C THR A 161 8.83 -0.62 -5.35
N ALA A 162 9.08 -1.82 -4.84
CA ALA A 162 10.39 -2.36 -4.52
C ALA A 162 10.50 -3.80 -5.04
N GLU A 163 11.72 -4.33 -5.17
CA GLU A 163 11.91 -5.73 -5.54
C GLU A 163 11.20 -6.69 -4.58
N PRO A 164 10.58 -7.76 -5.10
CA PRO A 164 9.94 -8.79 -4.28
C PRO A 164 10.93 -9.49 -3.34
N ILE A 165 10.52 -9.74 -2.10
CA ILE A 165 11.31 -10.42 -1.07
C ILE A 165 10.48 -11.51 -0.42
N SER A 166 11.08 -12.69 -0.16
CA SER A 166 10.41 -13.75 0.58
C SER A 166 10.24 -13.38 2.06
N VAL A 167 9.19 -13.90 2.69
CA VAL A 167 8.97 -13.74 4.15
C VAL A 167 10.12 -14.36 4.94
N ALA A 168 10.69 -15.47 4.46
CA ALA A 168 11.87 -16.09 5.06
C ALA A 168 13.07 -15.12 5.05
N ASP A 169 13.32 -14.43 3.92
CA ASP A 169 14.40 -13.43 3.82
C ASP A 169 14.13 -12.21 4.69
N VAL A 170 12.89 -11.73 4.75
CA VAL A 170 12.48 -10.64 5.67
C VAL A 170 12.85 -11.01 7.11
N SER A 171 12.52 -12.22 7.56
CA SER A 171 12.83 -12.67 8.91
C SER A 171 14.33 -12.83 9.14
N LEU A 172 15.03 -13.51 8.23
CA LEU A 172 16.46 -13.78 8.38
C LEU A 172 17.29 -12.50 8.26
N GLN A 173 17.09 -11.73 7.19
CA GLN A 173 17.93 -10.58 6.89
C GLN A 173 17.49 -9.31 7.60
N GLY A 174 16.18 -9.16 7.88
CA GLY A 174 15.63 -8.00 8.58
C GLY A 174 15.74 -8.10 10.10
N PHE A 175 15.45 -9.28 10.66
CA PHE A 175 15.38 -9.52 12.12
C PHE A 175 16.45 -10.46 12.67
N GLY A 176 17.33 -11.03 11.83
CA GLY A 176 18.41 -11.92 12.24
C GLY A 176 17.95 -13.29 12.74
N ARG A 177 16.74 -13.74 12.42
CA ARG A 177 16.19 -15.03 12.88
C ARG A 177 15.59 -15.85 11.74
N PRO A 178 15.94 -17.14 11.60
CA PRO A 178 15.35 -18.02 10.61
C PRO A 178 13.84 -18.19 10.83
N PHE A 179 13.09 -18.25 9.74
CA PHE A 179 11.65 -18.53 9.77
C PHE A 179 11.29 -19.44 8.59
N THR A 180 10.84 -20.66 8.91
CA THR A 180 10.66 -21.74 7.92
C THR A 180 9.25 -22.32 7.91
N GLN A 181 8.31 -21.69 8.63
CA GLN A 181 6.93 -22.16 8.74
C GLN A 181 6.25 -22.18 7.37
N THR A 182 5.60 -23.30 7.07
CA THR A 182 4.77 -23.48 5.87
C THR A 182 3.32 -23.74 6.26
N LEU A 183 2.40 -23.18 5.48
CA LEU A 183 0.96 -23.39 5.63
C LEU A 183 0.43 -24.24 4.47
N GLU A 184 -0.77 -24.81 4.64
CA GLU A 184 -1.40 -25.65 3.61
C GLU A 184 -1.77 -24.86 2.35
N ASN A 185 -2.18 -23.61 2.51
CA ASN A 185 -2.55 -22.77 1.38
C ASN A 185 -1.33 -22.38 0.54
N PRO A 186 -1.50 -22.22 -0.80
CA PRO A 186 -0.46 -21.68 -1.65
C PRO A 186 0.07 -20.34 -1.14
N PRO A 187 1.40 -20.11 -1.18
CA PRO A 187 1.98 -18.84 -0.74
C PRO A 187 1.53 -17.69 -1.65
N ALA A 188 1.19 -16.56 -1.04
CA ALA A 188 0.91 -15.34 -1.79
C ALA A 188 2.16 -14.87 -2.53
N ARG A 189 1.96 -14.31 -3.73
CA ARG A 189 3.02 -13.71 -4.55
C ARG A 189 2.60 -12.35 -5.06
N TYR A 190 3.50 -11.38 -4.91
CA TYR A 190 3.36 -10.03 -5.38
C TYR A 190 4.60 -9.63 -6.17
N ASP A 191 4.38 -9.11 -7.37
CA ASP A 191 5.42 -8.56 -8.25
C ASP A 191 4.79 -7.43 -9.08
N MET A 192 4.52 -6.31 -8.42
CA MET A 192 4.10 -5.07 -9.07
C MET A 192 5.34 -4.30 -9.51
N GLN A 193 5.44 -4.03 -10.79
CA GLN A 193 6.53 -3.34 -11.45
C GLN A 193 6.16 -1.89 -11.78
N THR A 194 7.13 -1.09 -12.21
CA THR A 194 6.90 0.25 -12.75
C THR A 194 7.66 0.46 -14.05
N ARG A 195 7.04 1.16 -14.99
CA ARG A 195 7.68 1.63 -16.22
C ARG A 195 8.50 2.90 -16.02
N HIS A 196 8.40 3.50 -14.84
CA HIS A 196 8.95 4.82 -14.52
C HIS A 196 10.16 4.75 -13.59
N ALA A 197 10.78 3.58 -13.39
CA ALA A 197 11.90 3.40 -12.47
C ALA A 197 13.05 4.41 -12.72
N GLN A 198 13.31 4.77 -13.98
CA GLN A 198 14.39 5.68 -14.36
C GLN A 198 14.25 7.09 -13.79
N ILE A 199 13.02 7.64 -13.65
CA ILE A 199 12.85 8.97 -13.06
C ILE A 199 13.21 9.01 -11.57
N PHE A 200 13.23 7.83 -10.93
CA PHE A 200 13.64 7.65 -9.53
C PHE A 200 15.12 7.25 -9.38
N GLY A 201 15.87 7.21 -10.49
CA GLY A 201 17.29 6.85 -10.51
C GLY A 201 17.58 5.35 -10.56
N SER A 202 16.57 4.50 -10.78
CA SER A 202 16.74 3.05 -10.95
C SER A 202 16.80 2.66 -12.43
N LEU A 203 17.57 1.61 -12.75
CA LEU A 203 17.69 1.06 -14.10
C LEU A 203 16.75 -0.14 -14.37
N GLY A 204 16.07 -0.63 -13.33
CA GLY A 204 15.23 -1.81 -13.40
C GLY A 204 13.73 -1.50 -13.54
N GLN A 205 12.93 -2.38 -12.95
CA GLN A 205 11.47 -2.30 -12.92
C GLN A 205 10.92 -1.89 -11.54
N TYR A 206 11.80 -1.49 -10.62
CA TYR A 206 11.48 -1.10 -9.24
C TYR A 206 12.26 0.13 -8.86
N GLN A 207 11.73 0.97 -7.96
CA GLN A 207 12.46 2.11 -7.40
C GLN A 207 13.54 1.65 -6.42
N TYR A 208 13.24 0.60 -5.64
CA TYR A 208 14.12 0.11 -4.59
C TYR A 208 14.47 -1.36 -4.81
N SER A 209 15.75 -1.69 -4.64
CA SER A 209 16.25 -3.06 -4.62
C SER A 209 15.82 -3.80 -3.34
N ALA A 210 15.87 -5.13 -3.39
CA ALA A 210 15.66 -5.97 -2.20
C ALA A 210 16.63 -5.60 -1.07
N ARG A 211 17.88 -5.24 -1.40
CA ARG A 211 18.87 -4.79 -0.42
C ARG A 211 18.45 -3.51 0.31
N GLU A 212 18.01 -2.50 -0.43
CA GLU A 212 17.54 -1.22 0.17
C GLU A 212 16.31 -1.44 1.04
N THR A 213 15.40 -2.28 0.60
CA THR A 213 14.23 -2.68 1.39
C THR A 213 14.64 -3.39 2.69
N ILE A 214 15.59 -4.33 2.64
CA ILE A 214 16.10 -4.99 3.84
C ILE A 214 16.79 -3.99 4.79
N GLN A 215 17.50 -3.01 4.27
CA GLN A 215 18.06 -1.93 5.10
C GLN A 215 16.97 -1.12 5.81
N ALA A 216 15.89 -0.79 5.10
CA ALA A 216 14.73 -0.10 5.69
C ALA A 216 14.05 -0.96 6.77
N ILE A 217 13.92 -2.28 6.54
CA ILE A 217 13.37 -3.22 7.53
C ILE A 217 14.25 -3.30 8.77
N ARG A 218 15.59 -3.34 8.62
CA ARG A 218 16.52 -3.32 9.75
C ARG A 218 16.43 -2.02 10.55
N ALA A 219 16.37 -0.88 9.86
CA ALA A 219 16.20 0.41 10.51
C ALA A 219 14.90 0.45 11.32
N TYR A 220 13.78 -0.01 10.75
CA TYR A 220 12.50 -0.15 11.44
C TYR A 220 12.63 -1.08 12.68
N ALA A 221 13.21 -2.27 12.52
CA ALA A 221 13.33 -3.26 13.58
C ALA A 221 14.18 -2.77 14.78
N GLN A 222 15.12 -1.85 14.54
CA GLN A 222 16.01 -1.31 15.57
C GLN A 222 15.48 -0.02 16.21
N SER A 223 14.66 0.76 15.52
CA SER A 223 14.19 2.08 15.97
C SER A 223 12.77 2.09 16.51
N GLU A 224 11.89 1.20 16.00
CA GLU A 224 10.50 1.19 16.47
C GLU A 224 10.36 0.41 17.79
N PRO A 225 9.65 0.98 18.76
CA PRO A 225 9.35 0.26 19.99
C PRO A 225 8.37 -0.89 19.71
N MET A 226 8.57 -2.03 20.37
CA MET A 226 7.57 -3.09 20.39
C MET A 226 6.27 -2.56 21.01
N THR A 227 5.14 -2.79 20.34
CA THR A 227 3.83 -2.45 20.90
C THR A 227 3.57 -3.33 22.11
N LYS A 228 3.43 -2.72 23.31
CA LYS A 228 3.06 -3.48 24.51
C LYS A 228 1.69 -4.11 24.27
N LYS A 229 1.58 -5.43 24.34
CA LYS A 229 0.27 -6.08 24.45
C LYS A 229 -0.30 -5.65 25.80
N ASN A 230 -1.43 -4.94 25.80
CA ASN A 230 -2.20 -4.79 27.02
C ASN A 230 -2.67 -6.18 27.42
N GLU A 231 -2.50 -6.55 28.69
CA GLU A 231 -2.87 -7.86 29.25
C GLU A 231 -4.36 -8.23 29.04
N ASN A 232 -5.18 -7.29 28.56
CA ASN A 232 -6.60 -7.44 28.30
C ASN A 232 -6.97 -7.67 26.81
N GLY A 233 -6.02 -8.06 25.94
CA GLY A 233 -6.33 -8.51 24.58
C GLY A 233 -6.81 -7.45 23.57
N ALA A 234 -6.80 -6.16 23.92
CA ALA A 234 -7.15 -5.07 23.02
C ALA A 234 -5.88 -4.25 22.67
N THR A 235 -5.56 -4.14 21.41
CA THR A 235 -4.55 -3.20 20.91
C THR A 235 -5.12 -1.79 20.90
N SER A 236 -4.49 -0.89 21.63
CA SER A 236 -4.76 0.56 21.56
C SER A 236 -4.22 1.19 20.28
#